data_2bbbe5b8bf02e5aa31f6500a57575c0f
#
_entry.id   2bbbe5b8bf02e5aa31f6500a57575c0f
#
_cell.length_a   1.000
_cell.length_b   1.000
_cell.length_c   1.000
_cell.angle_alpha   90.00
_cell.angle_beta   90.00
_cell.angle_gamma   90.00
#
_symmetry.space_group_name_H-M   'P 1'
#
loop_
_entity.id
_entity.type
_entity.pdbx_description
1 polymer ?
#
loop_
_entity_poly.entity_id
_entity_poly.type
_entity_poly.pdbx_seq_one_letter_code
_entity_poly.pdbx_strand_id
1 'polypeptide(L)'
;MKKRVVVTGGAGFIGSHLTRKLIEKKHDVVVYDDFSNASGKTNLPKNIKILRKSILDVSSLRTAFKHADTVFHLAVKPLPMSFNKPEEVVKVNDYGSYLVSKVCTDLRCKLIHVSSSEVYGSARHIPMKENHPLFPSTIYASSKAASELYVRGFEKTNGLRAVIVRPFNSYGPYMREDLYAAAIPKFYKRIVRGNPPLIYGTGNQTRDLTFVDDTVDGIILADEEPKAVGDTFNIGQGKEISIKNLARVMIKKYSELTGKKLDLKLKYNTSRPGDVKRHLADIAHARKVLGYKPKISLEEGIANYLKWRLF
;
A
#
# COMPACT_ATOMS: atom_id res chain seq x y z
N MET A 1 18.74 9.75 14.18
CA MET A 1 18.54 11.21 14.41
C MET A 1 17.07 11.56 14.20
N LYS A 2 16.55 12.55 14.94
CA LYS A 2 15.19 13.07 14.74
C LYS A 2 15.13 13.79 13.38
N LYS A 3 14.17 13.43 12.53
CA LYS A 3 13.91 14.05 11.23
C LYS A 3 12.57 14.78 11.25
N ARG A 4 12.43 15.83 10.42
CA ARG A 4 11.13 16.36 10.05
C ARG A 4 10.65 15.64 8.79
N VAL A 5 9.50 14.98 8.88
CA VAL A 5 8.97 14.17 7.79
C VAL A 5 7.54 14.57 7.43
N VAL A 6 7.22 14.53 6.16
CA VAL A 6 5.86 14.76 5.67
C VAL A 6 5.33 13.46 5.06
N VAL A 7 4.11 13.07 5.45
CA VAL A 7 3.44 11.89 4.92
C VAL A 7 2.22 12.32 4.12
N THR A 8 2.33 12.31 2.78
CA THR A 8 1.15 12.53 1.94
C THR A 8 0.30 11.27 1.90
N GLY A 9 -1.01 11.39 1.97
CA GLY A 9 -1.88 10.23 2.16
C GLY A 9 -1.77 9.61 3.56
N GLY A 10 -1.31 10.39 4.52
CA GLY A 10 -1.03 9.94 5.90
C GLY A 10 -2.28 9.55 6.70
N ALA A 11 -3.48 9.94 6.27
CA ALA A 11 -4.75 9.51 6.86
C ALA A 11 -5.31 8.22 6.21
N GLY A 12 -4.67 7.72 5.15
CA GLY A 12 -5.02 6.46 4.50
C GLY A 12 -4.61 5.23 5.31
N PHE A 13 -4.89 4.04 4.76
CA PHE A 13 -4.60 2.77 5.42
C PHE A 13 -3.12 2.62 5.80
N ILE A 14 -2.22 2.46 4.82
CA ILE A 14 -0.77 2.32 5.08
C ILE A 14 -0.21 3.60 5.71
N GLY A 15 -0.65 4.77 5.23
CA GLY A 15 -0.15 6.06 5.68
C GLY A 15 -0.37 6.32 7.18
N SER A 16 -1.50 5.89 7.74
CA SER A 16 -1.79 6.08 9.17
C SER A 16 -0.93 5.18 10.07
N HIS A 17 -0.65 3.94 9.65
CA HIS A 17 0.30 3.06 10.35
C HIS A 17 1.72 3.61 10.26
N LEU A 18 2.16 4.06 9.07
CA LEU A 18 3.45 4.70 8.88
C LEU A 18 3.60 5.94 9.76
N THR A 19 2.59 6.83 9.76
CA THR A 19 2.55 8.03 10.58
C THR A 19 2.73 7.72 12.06
N ARG A 20 1.98 6.74 12.58
CA ARG A 20 2.10 6.30 13.98
C ARG A 20 3.51 5.81 14.30
N LYS A 21 4.06 4.94 13.46
CA LYS A 21 5.39 4.36 13.67
C LYS A 21 6.52 5.40 13.59
N LEU A 22 6.39 6.40 12.70
CA LEU A 22 7.33 7.52 12.63
C LEU A 22 7.30 8.39 13.91
N ILE A 23 6.13 8.60 14.52
CA ILE A 23 5.98 9.29 15.80
C ILE A 23 6.62 8.48 16.93
N GLU A 24 6.37 7.17 16.99
CA GLU A 24 7.02 6.26 17.96
C GLU A 24 8.55 6.31 17.85
N LYS A 25 9.09 6.48 16.64
CA LYS A 25 10.50 6.73 16.36
C LYS A 25 10.96 8.17 16.69
N LYS A 26 10.08 9.00 17.27
CA LYS A 26 10.34 10.39 17.71
C LYS A 26 10.66 11.37 16.57
N HIS A 27 10.20 11.12 15.35
CA HIS A 27 10.26 12.09 14.26
C HIS A 27 9.25 13.23 14.44
N ASP A 28 9.53 14.41 13.85
CA ASP A 28 8.55 15.50 13.68
C ASP A 28 7.71 15.20 12.44
N VAL A 29 6.49 14.72 12.64
CA VAL A 29 5.63 14.20 11.56
C VAL A 29 4.53 15.18 11.23
N VAL A 30 4.40 15.52 9.95
CA VAL A 30 3.28 16.27 9.40
C VAL A 30 2.49 15.37 8.44
N VAL A 31 1.21 15.19 8.70
CA VAL A 31 0.29 14.52 7.78
C VAL A 31 -0.22 15.52 6.75
N TYR A 32 -0.13 15.18 5.47
CA TYR A 32 -0.68 15.95 4.35
C TYR A 32 -1.72 15.09 3.63
N ASP A 33 -3.01 15.40 3.81
CA ASP A 33 -4.09 14.54 3.31
C ASP A 33 -5.36 15.36 3.09
N ASP A 34 -6.06 15.16 1.99
CA ASP A 34 -7.34 15.83 1.70
C ASP A 34 -8.56 15.08 2.26
N PHE A 35 -8.34 13.90 2.84
CA PHE A 35 -9.35 12.97 3.36
C PHE A 35 -10.35 12.46 2.31
N SER A 36 -10.10 12.70 1.04
CA SER A 36 -10.99 12.25 -0.04
C SER A 36 -11.01 10.72 -0.21
N ASN A 37 -10.03 10.03 0.37
CA ASN A 37 -9.88 8.59 0.30
C ASN A 37 -9.78 7.91 1.68
N ALA A 38 -9.80 8.68 2.75
CA ALA A 38 -9.78 8.15 4.11
C ALA A 38 -11.12 7.46 4.44
N SER A 39 -11.07 6.30 5.08
CA SER A 39 -12.25 5.48 5.41
C SER A 39 -13.03 5.97 6.64
N GLY A 40 -12.94 7.24 7.00
CA GLY A 40 -13.65 7.84 8.14
C GLY A 40 -13.13 7.47 9.54
N LYS A 41 -12.50 6.30 9.69
CA LYS A 41 -11.80 5.89 10.92
C LYS A 41 -10.31 5.95 10.66
N THR A 42 -9.66 7.04 11.05
CA THR A 42 -8.23 7.18 10.90
C THR A 42 -7.51 6.57 12.12
N ASN A 43 -6.42 5.87 11.86
CA ASN A 43 -5.52 5.40 12.92
C ASN A 43 -4.54 6.50 13.37
N LEU A 44 -4.89 7.76 13.17
CA LEU A 44 -4.01 8.88 13.51
C LEU A 44 -4.08 9.21 15.00
N PRO A 45 -2.95 9.54 15.64
CA PRO A 45 -2.92 10.10 16.99
C PRO A 45 -3.67 11.43 17.07
N LYS A 46 -4.31 11.73 18.24
CA LYS A 46 -5.14 12.93 18.42
C LYS A 46 -4.40 14.25 18.21
N ASN A 47 -3.13 14.33 18.56
CA ASN A 47 -2.34 15.58 18.57
C ASN A 47 -1.35 15.71 17.42
N ILE A 48 -1.60 15.05 16.28
CA ILE A 48 -0.73 15.15 15.12
C ILE A 48 -1.04 16.38 14.29
N LYS A 49 0.01 17.03 13.76
CA LYS A 49 -0.16 18.13 12.80
C LYS A 49 -0.70 17.60 11.46
N ILE A 50 -1.88 18.07 11.07
CA ILE A 50 -2.54 17.70 9.82
C ILE A 50 -2.71 18.94 8.94
N LEU A 51 -2.24 18.85 7.69
CA LEU A 51 -2.53 19.81 6.63
C LEU A 51 -3.57 19.19 5.70
N ARG A 52 -4.83 19.63 5.84
CA ARG A 52 -5.95 19.11 5.04
C ARG A 52 -5.95 19.76 3.65
N LYS A 53 -5.13 19.24 2.76
CA LYS A 53 -4.90 19.78 1.41
C LYS A 53 -4.69 18.67 0.39
N SER A 54 -4.99 18.98 -0.88
CA SER A 54 -4.76 18.09 -2.01
C SER A 54 -3.31 18.19 -2.49
N ILE A 55 -2.73 17.06 -2.92
CA ILE A 55 -1.40 17.05 -3.58
C ILE A 55 -1.39 17.79 -4.94
N LEU A 56 -2.54 18.20 -5.43
CA LEU A 56 -2.67 19.05 -6.63
C LEU A 56 -2.46 20.54 -6.32
N ASP A 57 -2.42 20.92 -5.05
CA ASP A 57 -2.15 22.30 -4.59
C ASP A 57 -0.64 22.51 -4.38
N VAL A 58 0.05 22.98 -5.42
CA VAL A 58 1.51 23.16 -5.42
C VAL A 58 1.97 24.15 -4.36
N SER A 59 1.22 25.23 -4.11
CA SER A 59 1.55 26.22 -3.08
C SER A 59 1.56 25.61 -1.70
N SER A 60 0.51 24.80 -1.38
CA SER A 60 0.42 24.07 -0.13
C SER A 60 1.50 22.98 -0.01
N LEU A 61 1.86 22.28 -1.10
CA LEU A 61 2.97 21.33 -1.10
C LEU A 61 4.28 22.00 -0.74
N ARG A 62 4.59 23.14 -1.39
CA ARG A 62 5.81 23.92 -1.09
C ARG A 62 5.89 24.34 0.38
N THR A 63 4.77 24.80 0.93
CA THR A 63 4.69 25.19 2.34
C THR A 63 4.90 23.99 3.26
N ALA A 64 4.27 22.86 2.95
CA ALA A 64 4.37 21.63 3.75
C ALA A 64 5.78 21.03 3.73
N PHE A 65 6.43 21.00 2.56
CA PHE A 65 7.72 20.35 2.36
C PHE A 65 8.91 21.23 2.74
N LYS A 66 8.67 22.51 2.98
CA LYS A 66 9.72 23.43 3.47
C LYS A 66 10.35 22.87 4.76
N HIS A 67 11.67 22.69 4.72
CA HIS A 67 12.47 22.08 5.81
C HIS A 67 12.14 20.61 6.14
N ALA A 68 11.47 19.87 5.26
CA ALA A 68 11.33 18.43 5.41
C ALA A 68 12.63 17.71 5.00
N ASP A 69 13.10 16.80 5.84
CA ASP A 69 14.21 15.90 5.50
C ASP A 69 13.75 14.84 4.49
N THR A 70 12.56 14.29 4.73
CA THR A 70 11.97 13.23 3.92
C THR A 70 10.48 13.46 3.70
N VAL A 71 10.03 13.22 2.47
CA VAL A 71 8.62 13.14 2.10
C VAL A 71 8.28 11.68 1.77
N PHE A 72 7.36 11.09 2.52
CA PHE A 72 6.75 9.80 2.21
C PHE A 72 5.49 10.04 1.38
N HIS A 73 5.52 9.62 0.13
CA HIS A 73 4.41 9.87 -0.80
C HIS A 73 3.53 8.63 -0.95
N LEU A 74 2.38 8.64 -0.23
CA LEU A 74 1.36 7.59 -0.25
C LEU A 74 -0.01 8.08 -0.73
N ALA A 75 -0.17 9.38 -1.01
CA ALA A 75 -1.44 9.91 -1.51
C ALA A 75 -1.80 9.24 -2.84
N VAL A 76 -3.00 8.61 -2.89
CA VAL A 76 -3.41 7.80 -4.04
C VAL A 76 -4.94 7.65 -4.11
N LYS A 77 -5.50 7.58 -5.29
CA LYS A 77 -6.84 7.04 -5.54
C LYS A 77 -6.74 5.53 -5.79
N PRO A 78 -7.55 4.69 -5.12
CA PRO A 78 -7.36 3.25 -5.11
C PRO A 78 -7.77 2.56 -6.41
N LEU A 79 -7.21 1.37 -6.67
CA LEU A 79 -7.46 0.57 -7.86
C LEU A 79 -8.95 0.42 -8.22
N PRO A 80 -9.87 0.06 -7.29
CA PRO A 80 -11.26 -0.10 -7.69
C PRO A 80 -11.94 1.19 -8.19
N MET A 81 -11.40 2.36 -7.81
CA MET A 81 -11.90 3.64 -8.29
C MET A 81 -11.56 3.86 -9.77
N SER A 82 -10.48 3.24 -10.28
CA SER A 82 -10.08 3.36 -11.67
C SER A 82 -11.07 2.75 -12.68
N PHE A 83 -12.00 1.91 -12.20
CA PHE A 83 -13.07 1.37 -13.06
C PHE A 83 -14.24 2.33 -13.25
N ASN A 84 -14.49 3.24 -12.30
CA ASN A 84 -15.65 4.14 -12.31
C ASN A 84 -15.28 5.61 -12.48
N LYS A 85 -14.06 5.99 -12.08
CA LYS A 85 -13.55 7.37 -12.07
C LYS A 85 -12.09 7.42 -12.51
N PRO A 86 -11.75 6.93 -13.72
CA PRO A 86 -10.36 6.82 -14.18
C PRO A 86 -9.65 8.17 -14.24
N GLU A 87 -10.34 9.24 -14.61
CA GLU A 87 -9.79 10.60 -14.70
C GLU A 87 -9.29 11.13 -13.35
N GLU A 88 -10.06 10.89 -12.27
CA GLU A 88 -9.62 11.26 -10.92
C GLU A 88 -8.36 10.47 -10.52
N VAL A 89 -8.27 9.21 -10.93
CA VAL A 89 -7.12 8.35 -10.66
C VAL A 89 -5.88 8.88 -11.41
N VAL A 90 -5.99 9.18 -12.69
CA VAL A 90 -4.88 9.77 -13.46
C VAL A 90 -4.47 11.12 -12.85
N LYS A 91 -5.42 12.02 -12.62
CA LYS A 91 -5.13 13.34 -12.07
C LYS A 91 -4.36 13.29 -10.74
N VAL A 92 -4.74 12.40 -9.83
CA VAL A 92 -4.12 12.31 -8.51
C VAL A 92 -2.87 11.44 -8.52
N ASN A 93 -2.94 10.22 -9.08
CA ASN A 93 -1.85 9.25 -8.96
C ASN A 93 -0.69 9.57 -9.90
N ASP A 94 -0.99 10.06 -11.10
CA ASP A 94 -0.02 10.41 -12.12
C ASP A 94 0.44 11.86 -11.95
N TYR A 95 -0.39 12.85 -12.32
CA TYR A 95 -0.03 14.25 -12.26
C TYR A 95 0.28 14.73 -10.83
N GLY A 96 -0.49 14.29 -9.83
CA GLY A 96 -0.20 14.62 -8.42
C GLY A 96 1.18 14.12 -7.98
N SER A 97 1.59 12.91 -8.40
CA SER A 97 2.93 12.37 -8.09
C SER A 97 4.04 13.13 -8.83
N TYR A 98 3.80 13.58 -10.07
CA TYR A 98 4.70 14.49 -10.78
C TYR A 98 4.92 15.78 -9.97
N LEU A 99 3.85 16.40 -9.46
CA LEU A 99 3.94 17.65 -8.67
C LEU A 99 4.71 17.41 -7.35
N VAL A 100 4.46 16.31 -6.66
CA VAL A 100 5.19 15.95 -5.45
C VAL A 100 6.67 15.77 -5.74
N SER A 101 7.02 15.03 -6.81
CA SER A 101 8.42 14.82 -7.22
C SER A 101 9.10 16.14 -7.56
N LYS A 102 8.42 17.01 -8.32
CA LYS A 102 8.92 18.35 -8.66
C LYS A 102 9.20 19.18 -7.41
N VAL A 103 8.27 19.25 -6.46
CA VAL A 103 8.44 20.07 -5.25
C VAL A 103 9.54 19.48 -4.34
N CYS A 104 9.66 18.15 -4.24
CA CYS A 104 10.76 17.52 -3.52
C CYS A 104 12.12 17.86 -4.15
N THR A 105 12.20 17.88 -5.48
CA THR A 105 13.41 18.28 -6.22
C THR A 105 13.77 19.72 -5.92
N ASP A 106 12.81 20.65 -6.11
CA ASP A 106 13.01 22.09 -5.91
C ASP A 106 13.48 22.42 -4.47
N LEU A 107 12.97 21.67 -3.47
CA LEU A 107 13.29 21.89 -2.05
C LEU A 107 14.36 20.93 -1.51
N ARG A 108 14.93 20.07 -2.35
CA ARG A 108 15.98 19.09 -2.01
C ARG A 108 15.58 18.09 -0.90
N CYS A 109 14.28 17.80 -0.78
CA CYS A 109 13.80 16.78 0.15
C CYS A 109 14.09 15.37 -0.41
N LYS A 110 14.39 14.39 0.46
CA LYS A 110 14.38 12.98 0.06
C LYS A 110 12.95 12.53 -0.19
N LEU A 111 12.69 11.80 -1.27
CA LEU A 111 11.39 11.26 -1.61
C LEU A 111 11.36 9.73 -1.43
N ILE A 112 10.45 9.24 -0.60
CA ILE A 112 10.08 7.82 -0.57
C ILE A 112 8.77 7.68 -1.32
N HIS A 113 8.86 7.25 -2.58
CA HIS A 113 7.69 7.08 -3.46
C HIS A 113 7.10 5.68 -3.26
N VAL A 114 5.92 5.60 -2.66
CA VAL A 114 5.22 4.33 -2.47
C VAL A 114 4.37 4.05 -3.72
N SER A 115 4.87 3.14 -4.54
CA SER A 115 4.23 2.63 -5.75
C SER A 115 3.29 1.45 -5.42
N SER A 116 3.26 0.43 -6.26
CA SER A 116 2.44 -0.77 -6.09
C SER A 116 3.00 -1.93 -6.91
N SER A 117 2.81 -3.17 -6.45
CA SER A 117 3.08 -4.36 -7.26
C SER A 117 2.18 -4.47 -8.51
N GLU A 118 1.07 -3.75 -8.54
CA GLU A 118 0.16 -3.70 -9.70
C GLU A 118 0.84 -3.16 -10.98
N VAL A 119 1.95 -2.41 -10.87
CA VAL A 119 2.73 -1.93 -12.03
C VAL A 119 3.27 -3.08 -12.90
N TYR A 120 3.46 -4.25 -12.31
CA TYR A 120 3.93 -5.44 -13.02
C TYR A 120 2.83 -6.13 -13.83
N GLY A 121 1.54 -5.93 -13.47
CA GLY A 121 0.45 -6.76 -13.99
C GLY A 121 0.56 -8.21 -13.52
N SER A 122 0.07 -9.15 -14.34
CA SER A 122 0.25 -10.59 -14.04
C SER A 122 1.69 -11.02 -14.24
N ALA A 123 2.21 -11.79 -13.29
CA ALA A 123 3.59 -12.28 -13.34
C ALA A 123 3.88 -13.05 -14.64
N ARG A 124 4.94 -12.67 -15.33
CA ARG A 124 5.52 -13.44 -16.45
C ARG A 124 6.52 -14.49 -15.95
N HIS A 125 7.23 -14.14 -14.90
CA HIS A 125 8.09 -15.06 -14.16
C HIS A 125 7.90 -14.83 -12.66
N ILE A 126 8.14 -15.85 -11.87
CA ILE A 126 8.00 -15.83 -10.41
C ILE A 126 9.25 -16.44 -9.76
N PRO A 127 9.65 -15.90 -8.62
CA PRO A 127 9.17 -14.66 -8.00
C PRO A 127 9.49 -13.43 -8.84
N MET A 128 8.69 -12.34 -8.68
CA MET A 128 8.81 -11.09 -9.43
C MET A 128 9.91 -10.24 -8.81
N LYS A 129 11.02 -10.05 -9.54
CA LYS A 129 12.11 -9.14 -9.16
C LYS A 129 11.78 -7.70 -9.54
N GLU A 130 12.55 -6.73 -9.03
CA GLU A 130 12.35 -5.31 -9.32
C GLU A 130 12.58 -4.96 -10.79
N ASN A 131 13.38 -5.73 -11.50
CA ASN A 131 13.59 -5.62 -12.96
C ASN A 131 12.56 -6.39 -13.80
N HIS A 132 11.55 -7.00 -13.18
CA HIS A 132 10.44 -7.58 -13.92
C HIS A 132 9.78 -6.51 -14.80
N PRO A 133 9.42 -6.82 -16.08
CA PRO A 133 8.80 -5.87 -16.96
C PRO A 133 7.51 -5.26 -16.38
N LEU A 134 7.28 -3.97 -16.61
CA LEU A 134 6.06 -3.29 -16.22
C LEU A 134 4.98 -3.51 -17.29
N PHE A 135 3.92 -4.23 -16.93
CA PHE A 135 2.76 -4.52 -17.79
C PHE A 135 1.45 -4.22 -17.05
N PRO A 136 1.20 -2.94 -16.73
CA PRO A 136 0.02 -2.53 -16.00
C PRO A 136 -1.25 -2.93 -16.75
N SER A 137 -2.20 -3.57 -16.05
CA SER A 137 -3.46 -4.07 -16.64
C SER A 137 -4.67 -3.21 -16.31
N THR A 138 -4.49 -2.12 -15.54
CA THR A 138 -5.55 -1.20 -15.13
C THR A 138 -5.06 0.24 -15.19
N ILE A 139 -5.99 1.21 -15.29
CA ILE A 139 -5.63 2.64 -15.23
C ILE A 139 -4.89 2.99 -13.93
N TYR A 140 -5.28 2.39 -12.81
CA TYR A 140 -4.54 2.54 -11.55
C TYR A 140 -3.09 2.08 -11.71
N ALA A 141 -2.87 0.88 -12.22
CA ALA A 141 -1.53 0.33 -12.40
C ALA A 141 -0.69 1.18 -13.36
N SER A 142 -1.30 1.65 -14.46
CA SER A 142 -0.67 2.56 -15.42
C SER A 142 -0.28 3.89 -14.79
N SER A 143 -1.16 4.49 -13.97
CA SER A 143 -0.87 5.74 -13.28
C SER A 143 0.27 5.60 -12.25
N LYS A 144 0.37 4.44 -11.59
CA LYS A 144 1.50 4.14 -10.68
C LYS A 144 2.80 3.92 -11.45
N ALA A 145 2.76 3.23 -12.60
CA ALA A 145 3.94 3.04 -13.45
C ALA A 145 4.44 4.38 -14.02
N ALA A 146 3.54 5.24 -14.51
CA ALA A 146 3.88 6.58 -14.97
C ALA A 146 4.52 7.42 -13.86
N SER A 147 3.97 7.37 -12.63
CA SER A 147 4.55 8.09 -11.49
C SER A 147 5.99 7.65 -11.16
N GLU A 148 6.32 6.35 -11.28
CA GLU A 148 7.69 5.87 -11.12
C GLU A 148 8.64 6.44 -12.20
N LEU A 149 8.17 6.54 -13.44
CA LEU A 149 8.96 7.08 -14.54
C LEU A 149 9.27 8.57 -14.33
N TYR A 150 8.35 9.36 -13.78
CA TYR A 150 8.63 10.75 -13.39
C TYR A 150 9.68 10.83 -12.27
N VAL A 151 9.57 10.00 -11.24
CA VAL A 151 10.59 9.93 -10.17
C VAL A 151 11.96 9.66 -10.77
N ARG A 152 12.07 8.66 -11.67
CA ARG A 152 13.32 8.31 -12.35
C ARG A 152 13.83 9.44 -13.28
N GLY A 153 12.92 10.13 -13.95
CA GLY A 153 13.24 11.31 -14.75
C GLY A 153 13.89 12.39 -13.88
N PHE A 154 13.24 12.79 -12.78
CA PHE A 154 13.77 13.81 -11.85
C PHE A 154 15.09 13.37 -11.19
N GLU A 155 15.27 12.10 -10.87
CA GLU A 155 16.56 11.58 -10.37
C GLU A 155 17.68 11.85 -11.37
N LYS A 156 17.48 11.46 -12.64
CA LYS A 156 18.52 11.53 -13.68
C LYS A 156 18.81 12.96 -14.15
N THR A 157 17.79 13.79 -14.24
CA THR A 157 17.93 15.13 -14.86
C THR A 157 18.06 16.26 -13.84
N ASN A 158 17.54 16.09 -12.62
CA ASN A 158 17.43 17.17 -11.64
C ASN A 158 18.00 16.80 -10.26
N GLY A 159 18.58 15.61 -10.11
CA GLY A 159 19.25 15.18 -8.87
C GLY A 159 18.29 14.90 -7.71
N LEU A 160 17.02 14.54 -7.98
CA LEU A 160 16.09 14.12 -6.95
C LEU A 160 16.65 12.90 -6.20
N ARG A 161 16.72 12.98 -4.88
CA ARG A 161 17.08 11.85 -4.03
C ARG A 161 15.83 11.05 -3.72
N ALA A 162 15.57 9.98 -4.46
CA ALA A 162 14.36 9.18 -4.27
C ALA A 162 14.64 7.70 -4.05
N VAL A 163 13.67 7.02 -3.43
CA VAL A 163 13.56 5.57 -3.34
C VAL A 163 12.15 5.18 -3.77
N ILE A 164 12.02 4.18 -4.62
CA ILE A 164 10.73 3.62 -5.02
C ILE A 164 10.48 2.36 -4.22
N VAL A 165 9.31 2.27 -3.58
CA VAL A 165 8.87 1.08 -2.84
C VAL A 165 7.63 0.53 -3.53
N ARG A 166 7.62 -0.76 -3.87
CA ARG A 166 6.49 -1.49 -4.46
C ARG A 166 5.90 -2.47 -3.45
N PRO A 167 4.93 -2.05 -2.62
CA PRO A 167 4.25 -2.97 -1.71
C PRO A 167 3.45 -4.01 -2.49
N PHE A 168 3.50 -5.27 -2.00
CA PHE A 168 2.61 -6.33 -2.42
C PHE A 168 1.43 -6.40 -1.45
N ASN A 169 0.25 -6.54 -1.97
CA ASN A 169 -1.08 -6.66 -1.34
C ASN A 169 -1.12 -6.51 0.20
N SER A 170 -0.89 -5.29 0.68
CA SER A 170 -0.90 -4.99 2.12
C SER A 170 -2.29 -5.17 2.71
N TYR A 171 -2.39 -5.75 3.90
CA TYR A 171 -3.65 -5.94 4.64
C TYR A 171 -3.43 -5.73 6.15
N GLY A 172 -4.52 -5.46 6.87
CA GLY A 172 -4.48 -5.28 8.33
C GLY A 172 -5.58 -4.34 8.85
N PRO A 173 -5.51 -3.93 10.13
CA PRO A 173 -6.41 -2.96 10.73
C PRO A 173 -6.50 -1.66 9.93
N TYR A 174 -7.66 -1.01 9.95
CA TYR A 174 -7.95 0.26 9.27
C TYR A 174 -7.93 0.22 7.73
N MET A 175 -7.80 -0.97 7.11
CA MET A 175 -8.00 -1.07 5.66
C MET A 175 -9.45 -0.75 5.27
N ARG A 176 -9.65 -0.30 4.02
CA ARG A 176 -10.99 0.12 3.52
C ARG A 176 -12.01 -1.00 3.59
N GLU A 177 -13.22 -0.62 3.97
CA GLU A 177 -14.36 -1.54 4.11
C GLU A 177 -15.58 -1.16 3.25
N ASP A 178 -15.47 -0.07 2.51
CA ASP A 178 -16.54 0.42 1.64
C ASP A 178 -16.65 -0.38 0.33
N LEU A 179 -17.33 0.20 -0.66
CA LEU A 179 -17.53 -0.39 -1.98
C LEU A 179 -16.19 -0.78 -2.65
N TYR A 180 -15.13 -0.03 -2.36
CA TYR A 180 -13.78 -0.23 -2.89
C TYR A 180 -12.89 -1.15 -2.05
N ALA A 181 -13.46 -1.89 -1.10
CA ALA A 181 -12.73 -2.80 -0.22
C ALA A 181 -12.10 -3.98 -0.98
N ALA A 182 -10.93 -4.41 -0.51
CA ALA A 182 -10.24 -5.62 -0.99
C ALA A 182 -10.93 -6.93 -0.52
N ALA A 183 -10.34 -8.09 -0.84
CA ALA A 183 -10.94 -9.40 -0.54
C ALA A 183 -11.17 -9.63 0.97
N ILE A 184 -10.18 -9.32 1.82
CA ILE A 184 -10.24 -9.61 3.27
C ILE A 184 -11.45 -8.93 3.94
N PRO A 185 -11.67 -7.60 3.81
CA PRO A 185 -12.87 -6.98 4.38
C PRO A 185 -14.19 -7.50 3.80
N LYS A 186 -14.20 -7.84 2.51
CA LYS A 186 -15.40 -8.41 1.87
C LYS A 186 -15.72 -9.81 2.41
N PHE A 187 -14.71 -10.64 2.60
CA PHE A 187 -14.88 -11.97 3.21
C PHE A 187 -15.33 -11.85 4.66
N TYR A 188 -14.70 -10.97 5.46
CA TYR A 188 -15.10 -10.71 6.83
C TYR A 188 -16.59 -10.33 6.93
N LYS A 189 -17.05 -9.36 6.15
CA LYS A 189 -18.47 -8.91 6.16
C LYS A 189 -19.46 -10.02 5.84
N ARG A 190 -19.07 -11.00 5.06
CA ARG A 190 -19.90 -12.17 4.76
C ARG A 190 -19.86 -13.20 5.87
N ILE A 191 -18.67 -13.54 6.36
CA ILE A 191 -18.45 -14.55 7.41
C ILE A 191 -19.18 -14.16 8.70
N VAL A 192 -19.09 -12.90 9.14
CA VAL A 192 -19.75 -12.42 10.36
C VAL A 192 -21.28 -12.54 10.30
N ARG A 193 -21.85 -12.52 9.10
CA ARG A 193 -23.29 -12.70 8.83
C ARG A 193 -23.69 -14.16 8.60
N GLY A 194 -22.79 -15.11 8.81
CA GLY A 194 -23.02 -16.53 8.50
C GLY A 194 -23.11 -16.85 7.01
N ASN A 195 -22.68 -15.93 6.15
CA ASN A 195 -22.71 -16.11 4.70
C ASN A 195 -21.34 -16.58 4.16
N PRO A 196 -21.29 -17.49 3.16
CA PRO A 196 -20.04 -17.93 2.58
C PRO A 196 -19.31 -16.80 1.86
N PRO A 197 -17.96 -16.73 1.94
CA PRO A 197 -17.16 -15.85 1.12
C PRO A 197 -17.48 -15.97 -0.37
N LEU A 198 -17.55 -14.84 -1.08
CA LEU A 198 -17.79 -14.78 -2.52
C LEU A 198 -16.47 -14.63 -3.27
N ILE A 199 -16.13 -15.63 -4.07
CA ILE A 199 -14.90 -15.71 -4.85
C ILE A 199 -15.22 -15.38 -6.30
N TYR A 200 -14.44 -14.51 -6.91
CA TYR A 200 -14.54 -14.21 -8.34
C TYR A 200 -13.58 -15.10 -9.12
N GLY A 201 -14.07 -15.69 -10.22
CA GLY A 201 -13.34 -16.70 -10.98
C GLY A 201 -13.19 -18.03 -10.22
N THR A 202 -12.15 -18.78 -10.51
CA THR A 202 -11.88 -20.10 -9.91
C THR A 202 -11.35 -20.06 -8.47
N GLY A 203 -10.89 -18.89 -8.01
CA GLY A 203 -10.22 -18.73 -6.72
C GLY A 203 -8.77 -19.25 -6.71
N ASN A 204 -8.24 -19.73 -7.86
CA ASN A 204 -6.85 -20.17 -7.97
C ASN A 204 -5.85 -19.02 -8.16
N GLN A 205 -6.34 -17.81 -8.49
CA GLN A 205 -5.49 -16.62 -8.55
C GLN A 205 -4.82 -16.40 -7.20
N THR A 206 -3.51 -16.10 -7.23
CA THR A 206 -2.70 -15.96 -6.01
C THR A 206 -2.30 -14.52 -5.74
N ARG A 207 -2.07 -14.23 -4.47
CA ARG A 207 -1.54 -12.94 -3.98
C ARG A 207 -0.47 -13.19 -2.94
N ASP A 208 0.57 -12.39 -2.98
CA ASP A 208 1.50 -12.19 -1.87
C ASP A 208 0.85 -11.16 -0.93
N LEU A 209 0.40 -11.64 0.23
CA LEU A 209 -0.30 -10.84 1.23
C LEU A 209 0.67 -10.46 2.36
N THR A 210 0.89 -9.17 2.54
CA THR A 210 1.83 -8.65 3.53
C THR A 210 1.08 -7.88 4.61
N PHE A 211 1.31 -8.23 5.89
CA PHE A 211 0.69 -7.49 6.99
C PHE A 211 1.19 -6.04 7.00
N VAL A 212 0.31 -5.10 7.33
CA VAL A 212 0.59 -3.67 7.19
C VAL A 212 1.81 -3.20 7.96
N ASP A 213 2.08 -3.79 9.13
CA ASP A 213 3.24 -3.42 9.94
C ASP A 213 4.56 -3.81 9.27
N ASP A 214 4.60 -4.99 8.60
CA ASP A 214 5.76 -5.39 7.79
C ASP A 214 5.92 -4.49 6.55
N THR A 215 4.81 -4.06 5.93
CA THR A 215 4.85 -3.08 4.84
C THR A 215 5.45 -1.76 5.30
N VAL A 216 5.01 -1.26 6.45
CA VAL A 216 5.50 -0.01 7.04
C VAL A 216 6.97 -0.12 7.44
N ASP A 217 7.39 -1.26 8.00
CA ASP A 217 8.81 -1.53 8.29
C ASP A 217 9.67 -1.41 7.04
N GLY A 218 9.24 -2.01 5.93
CA GLY A 218 9.95 -1.91 4.66
C GLY A 218 10.05 -0.48 4.12
N ILE A 219 8.98 0.31 4.25
CA ILE A 219 8.97 1.73 3.83
C ILE A 219 9.95 2.56 4.69
N ILE A 220 9.99 2.33 5.99
CA ILE A 220 10.89 3.04 6.91
C ILE A 220 12.34 2.65 6.65
N LEU A 221 12.64 1.37 6.48
CA LEU A 221 13.98 0.89 6.14
C LEU A 221 14.50 1.51 4.84
N ALA A 222 13.63 1.72 3.85
CA ALA A 222 14.00 2.41 2.60
C ALA A 222 14.38 3.89 2.82
N ASP A 223 13.84 4.55 3.85
CA ASP A 223 14.30 5.89 4.26
C ASP A 223 15.59 5.84 5.09
N GLU A 224 15.72 4.87 5.96
CA GLU A 224 16.85 4.79 6.90
C GLU A 224 18.16 4.35 6.22
N GLU A 225 18.09 3.57 5.12
CA GLU A 225 19.26 3.07 4.40
C GLU A 225 19.77 4.10 3.36
N PRO A 226 20.97 4.67 3.54
CA PRO A 226 21.51 5.64 2.58
C PRO A 226 21.75 5.06 1.18
N LYS A 227 22.12 3.78 1.08
CA LYS A 227 22.37 3.08 -0.20
C LYS A 227 21.09 2.81 -0.99
N ALA A 228 19.92 3.02 -0.38
CA ALA A 228 18.63 2.84 -1.06
C ALA A 228 18.33 3.96 -2.07
N VAL A 229 18.99 5.12 -1.98
CA VAL A 229 18.73 6.25 -2.89
C VAL A 229 19.07 5.86 -4.33
N GLY A 230 18.14 6.11 -5.25
CA GLY A 230 18.26 5.73 -6.66
C GLY A 230 17.76 4.32 -6.96
N ASP A 231 17.22 3.59 -5.98
CA ASP A 231 16.86 2.18 -6.15
C ASP A 231 15.33 1.95 -6.03
N THR A 232 14.91 0.73 -6.35
CA THR A 232 13.52 0.25 -6.21
C THR A 232 13.50 -1.02 -5.37
N PHE A 233 12.51 -1.17 -4.49
CA PHE A 233 12.38 -2.32 -3.61
C PHE A 233 10.97 -2.91 -3.62
N ASN A 234 10.88 -4.21 -3.81
CA ASN A 234 9.68 -4.98 -3.53
C ASN A 234 9.53 -5.20 -2.02
N ILE A 235 8.39 -4.85 -1.47
CA ILE A 235 8.05 -5.11 -0.07
C ILE A 235 6.86 -6.07 -0.07
N GLY A 236 7.14 -7.30 0.30
CA GLY A 236 6.22 -8.43 0.26
C GLY A 236 6.52 -9.45 1.36
N GLN A 237 5.67 -10.47 1.46
CA GLN A 237 5.94 -11.62 2.33
C GLN A 237 6.92 -12.60 1.69
N GLY A 238 7.03 -12.60 0.34
CA GLY A 238 7.77 -13.61 -0.41
C GLY A 238 7.07 -14.98 -0.42
N LYS A 239 5.77 -15.00 -0.14
CA LYS A 239 4.91 -16.19 -0.16
C LYS A 239 3.56 -15.83 -0.78
N GLU A 240 3.03 -16.71 -1.60
CA GLU A 240 1.73 -16.51 -2.22
C GLU A 240 0.67 -17.44 -1.64
N ILE A 241 -0.58 -16.97 -1.61
CA ILE A 241 -1.75 -17.76 -1.25
C ILE A 241 -2.86 -17.59 -2.31
N SER A 242 -3.58 -18.65 -2.63
CA SER A 242 -4.76 -18.56 -3.50
C SER A 242 -5.94 -17.90 -2.77
N ILE A 243 -6.78 -17.18 -3.51
CA ILE A 243 -7.95 -16.49 -2.94
C ILE A 243 -8.91 -17.47 -2.25
N LYS A 244 -9.08 -18.69 -2.79
CA LYS A 244 -9.88 -19.73 -2.13
C LYS A 244 -9.28 -20.19 -0.79
N ASN A 245 -7.95 -20.31 -0.69
CA ASN A 245 -7.31 -20.69 0.56
C ASN A 245 -7.31 -19.55 1.58
N LEU A 246 -7.16 -18.31 1.15
CA LEU A 246 -7.35 -17.13 2.00
C LEU A 246 -8.75 -17.14 2.65
N ALA A 247 -9.80 -17.42 1.86
CA ALA A 247 -11.17 -17.51 2.40
C ALA A 247 -11.29 -18.61 3.46
N ARG A 248 -10.69 -19.78 3.24
CA ARG A 248 -10.67 -20.89 4.22
C ARG A 248 -9.94 -20.52 5.50
N VAL A 249 -8.76 -19.88 5.40
CA VAL A 249 -8.00 -19.38 6.57
C VAL A 249 -8.87 -18.41 7.37
N MET A 250 -9.57 -17.48 6.71
CA MET A 250 -10.43 -16.51 7.39
C MET A 250 -11.61 -17.17 8.10
N ILE A 251 -12.27 -18.16 7.49
CA ILE A 251 -13.36 -18.91 8.13
C ILE A 251 -12.83 -19.64 9.38
N LYS A 252 -11.71 -20.37 9.24
CA LYS A 252 -11.07 -21.10 10.32
C LYS A 252 -10.72 -20.16 11.48
N LYS A 253 -10.00 -19.07 11.21
CA LYS A 253 -9.57 -18.11 12.24
C LYS A 253 -10.74 -17.40 12.91
N TYR A 254 -11.78 -17.07 12.16
CA TYR A 254 -13.02 -16.53 12.75
C TYR A 254 -13.69 -17.52 13.69
N SER A 255 -13.80 -18.80 13.30
CA SER A 255 -14.35 -19.86 14.15
C SER A 255 -13.54 -20.05 15.43
N GLU A 256 -12.19 -20.09 15.32
CA GLU A 256 -11.29 -20.20 16.47
C GLU A 256 -11.47 -19.01 17.46
N LEU A 257 -11.58 -17.78 16.96
CA LEU A 257 -11.67 -16.58 17.81
C LEU A 257 -13.06 -16.40 18.46
N THR A 258 -14.12 -16.91 17.83
CA THR A 258 -15.50 -16.69 18.31
C THR A 258 -16.13 -17.92 18.96
N GLY A 259 -15.50 -19.09 18.88
CA GLY A 259 -16.07 -20.37 19.30
C GLY A 259 -17.20 -20.87 18.41
N LYS A 260 -17.57 -20.15 17.34
CA LYS A 260 -18.66 -20.53 16.43
C LYS A 260 -18.19 -21.57 15.43
N LYS A 261 -18.84 -22.73 15.37
CA LYS A 261 -18.63 -23.70 14.29
C LYS A 261 -19.31 -23.19 13.02
N LEU A 262 -18.53 -22.86 12.00
CA LEU A 262 -19.03 -22.39 10.70
C LEU A 262 -18.69 -23.43 9.63
N ASP A 263 -19.71 -24.02 9.02
CA ASP A 263 -19.58 -24.85 7.80
C ASP A 263 -20.00 -24.02 6.58
N LEU A 264 -19.13 -23.14 6.13
CA LEU A 264 -19.40 -22.22 5.01
C LEU A 264 -18.72 -22.75 3.74
N LYS A 265 -19.51 -23.30 2.83
CA LYS A 265 -19.05 -23.67 1.49
C LYS A 265 -18.79 -22.40 0.67
N LEU A 266 -17.62 -22.32 0.00
CA LEU A 266 -17.25 -21.16 -0.80
C LEU A 266 -18.24 -20.94 -1.95
N LYS A 267 -18.64 -19.69 -2.17
CA LYS A 267 -19.50 -19.29 -3.30
C LYS A 267 -18.66 -18.64 -4.40
N TYR A 268 -18.92 -19.00 -5.65
CA TYR A 268 -18.17 -18.51 -6.81
C TYR A 268 -19.02 -17.60 -7.69
N ASN A 269 -18.39 -16.63 -8.34
CA ASN A 269 -18.99 -15.71 -9.31
C ASN A 269 -18.06 -15.57 -10.52
N THR A 270 -18.51 -14.92 -11.58
CA THR A 270 -17.72 -14.65 -12.79
C THR A 270 -16.41 -13.91 -12.46
N SER A 271 -15.36 -14.17 -13.23
CA SER A 271 -14.07 -13.49 -13.10
C SER A 271 -14.21 -11.98 -13.36
N ARG A 272 -13.33 -11.17 -12.76
CA ARG A 272 -13.28 -9.74 -13.01
C ARG A 272 -12.37 -9.42 -14.20
N PRO A 273 -12.71 -8.45 -15.05
CA PRO A 273 -11.78 -7.93 -16.05
C PRO A 273 -10.51 -7.38 -15.38
N GLY A 274 -9.35 -7.65 -15.98
CA GLY A 274 -8.06 -7.15 -15.48
C GLY A 274 -7.57 -7.79 -14.19
N ASP A 275 -8.22 -8.86 -13.67
CA ASP A 275 -7.77 -9.53 -12.44
C ASP A 275 -6.42 -10.22 -12.66
N VAL A 276 -5.46 -9.86 -11.85
CA VAL A 276 -4.10 -10.44 -11.89
C VAL A 276 -4.16 -11.91 -11.50
N LYS A 277 -3.59 -12.76 -12.35
CA LYS A 277 -3.60 -14.22 -12.15
C LYS A 277 -2.66 -14.65 -11.03
N ARG A 278 -1.46 -14.07 -10.97
CA ARG A 278 -0.43 -14.48 -10.02
C ARG A 278 0.45 -13.30 -9.59
N HIS A 279 0.65 -13.14 -8.29
CA HIS A 279 1.57 -12.18 -7.67
C HIS A 279 2.40 -12.86 -6.59
N LEU A 280 3.73 -12.85 -6.76
CA LEU A 280 4.70 -13.34 -5.75
C LEU A 280 5.93 -12.45 -5.80
N ALA A 281 6.23 -11.75 -4.71
CA ALA A 281 7.40 -10.89 -4.60
C ALA A 281 8.70 -11.70 -4.52
N ASP A 282 9.72 -11.29 -5.28
CA ASP A 282 11.11 -11.52 -4.87
C ASP A 282 11.50 -10.38 -3.91
N ILE A 283 11.82 -10.73 -2.68
CA ILE A 283 12.25 -9.79 -1.64
C ILE A 283 13.76 -9.89 -1.34
N ALA A 284 14.53 -10.62 -2.16
CA ALA A 284 15.94 -10.84 -1.92
C ALA A 284 16.73 -9.53 -1.95
N HIS A 285 16.36 -8.60 -2.85
CA HIS A 285 16.99 -7.29 -2.94
C HIS A 285 16.70 -6.43 -1.71
N ALA A 286 15.45 -6.32 -1.28
CA ALA A 286 15.07 -5.61 -0.06
C ALA A 286 15.74 -6.22 1.19
N ARG A 287 15.83 -7.55 1.24
CA ARG A 287 16.55 -8.24 2.34
C ARG A 287 18.03 -7.89 2.35
N LYS A 288 18.69 -7.90 1.19
CA LYS A 288 20.14 -7.65 1.07
C LYS A 288 20.50 -6.20 1.39
N VAL A 289 19.76 -5.24 0.84
CA VAL A 289 20.10 -3.81 0.94
C VAL A 289 19.50 -3.18 2.18
N LEU A 290 18.21 -3.43 2.45
CA LEU A 290 17.49 -2.79 3.54
C LEU A 290 17.48 -3.61 4.85
N GLY A 291 17.93 -4.87 4.84
CA GLY A 291 17.74 -5.78 5.96
C GLY A 291 16.28 -6.18 6.19
N TYR A 292 15.40 -5.97 5.20
CA TYR A 292 13.97 -6.24 5.31
C TYR A 292 13.69 -7.72 5.56
N LYS A 293 12.93 -8.00 6.62
CA LYS A 293 12.46 -9.36 6.97
C LYS A 293 11.02 -9.24 7.46
N PRO A 294 10.02 -9.70 6.68
CA PRO A 294 8.64 -9.74 7.16
C PRO A 294 8.53 -10.70 8.35
N LYS A 295 7.82 -10.28 9.40
CA LYS A 295 7.76 -10.96 10.70
C LYS A 295 6.42 -11.63 10.94
N ILE A 296 5.34 -11.06 10.39
CA ILE A 296 3.97 -11.47 10.68
C ILE A 296 3.52 -12.49 9.65
N SER A 297 3.25 -13.73 10.10
CA SER A 297 2.67 -14.77 9.23
C SER A 297 1.26 -14.41 8.77
N LEU A 298 0.80 -15.03 7.67
CA LEU A 298 -0.56 -14.80 7.18
C LEU A 298 -1.62 -15.13 8.25
N GLU A 299 -1.49 -16.26 8.90
CA GLU A 299 -2.40 -16.72 9.93
C GLU A 299 -2.48 -15.76 11.12
N GLU A 300 -1.32 -15.27 11.56
CA GLU A 300 -1.22 -14.26 12.63
C GLU A 300 -1.82 -12.93 12.21
N GLY A 301 -1.48 -12.44 11.02
CA GLY A 301 -2.02 -11.17 10.51
C GLY A 301 -3.54 -11.22 10.30
N ILE A 302 -4.09 -12.34 9.83
CA ILE A 302 -5.54 -12.55 9.74
C ILE A 302 -6.16 -12.56 11.14
N ALA A 303 -5.55 -13.25 12.11
CA ALA A 303 -6.03 -13.24 13.50
C ALA A 303 -6.03 -11.82 14.08
N ASN A 304 -4.97 -11.03 13.86
CA ASN A 304 -4.88 -9.64 14.32
C ASN A 304 -5.93 -8.74 13.65
N TYR A 305 -6.16 -8.90 12.34
CA TYR A 305 -7.24 -8.20 11.63
C TYR A 305 -8.62 -8.54 12.20
N LEU A 306 -8.89 -9.84 12.42
CA LEU A 306 -10.17 -10.30 12.96
C LEU A 306 -10.39 -9.84 14.41
N LYS A 307 -9.36 -9.88 15.28
CA LYS A 307 -9.42 -9.33 16.64
C LYS A 307 -9.77 -7.84 16.62
N TRP A 308 -9.08 -7.05 15.80
CA TRP A 308 -9.40 -5.62 15.64
C TRP A 308 -10.85 -5.36 15.20
N ARG A 309 -11.46 -6.32 14.47
CA ARG A 309 -12.84 -6.19 14.00
C ARG A 309 -13.88 -6.64 15.02
N LEU A 310 -13.52 -7.55 15.88
CA LEU A 310 -14.43 -8.21 16.84
C LEU A 310 -14.45 -7.50 18.20
N PHE A 311 -13.31 -6.93 18.59
CA PHE A 311 -13.07 -6.29 19.89
C PHE A 311 -12.58 -4.84 19.72
#